data_e0ad366797209b9ed90be5761c48ef44
#
_entry.id   e0ad366797209b9ed90be5761c48ef44
#
_cell.length_a   1.000
_cell.length_b   1.000
_cell.length_c   1.000
_cell.angle_alpha   90.00
_cell.angle_beta   90.00
_cell.angle_gamma   90.00
#
_symmetry.space_group_name_H-M   'P 1'
#
loop_
_entity.id
_entity.type
_entity.pdbx_description
1 polymer ?
#
loop_
_entity_poly.entity_id
_entity_poly.type
_entity_poly.pdbx_seq_one_letter_code
_entity_poly.pdbx_strand_id
1 'polypeptide(L)'
;QRQMCIRDRWKLYNTEINKGESIRVFPISNWTEKDIWQYIKRENIPIVPLYFAAERPVVYRDGNIIMVDDDRMRLNPGEKPERKMVRFRTLGCYPLSGGVESTATTLDEIIEETLSSVESERTSRVIDKDGGAASMEKRKREGYF
;
A
#
# COMPACT_ATOMS: atom_id res chain seq x y z
N GLN A 1 0.51 21.79 17.45
CA GLN A 1 -0.65 21.95 16.55
C GLN A 1 -1.14 20.56 16.13
N ARG A 2 -2.33 20.22 16.56
CA ARG A 2 -3.01 19.02 16.08
C ARG A 2 -3.38 19.26 14.61
N GLN A 3 -2.60 18.71 13.69
CA GLN A 3 -3.07 18.53 12.32
C GLN A 3 -4.16 17.46 12.35
N MET A 4 -5.40 17.91 12.46
CA MET A 4 -6.52 17.01 12.19
C MET A 4 -6.47 16.61 10.73
N CYS A 5 -6.60 15.32 10.45
CA CYS A 5 -6.87 14.83 9.11
C CYS A 5 -8.07 15.57 8.55
N ILE A 6 -7.84 16.37 7.52
CA ILE A 6 -8.78 17.38 7.03
C ILE A 6 -9.77 16.71 6.07
N ARG A 7 -10.47 15.67 6.50
CA ARG A 7 -11.58 15.13 5.72
C ARG A 7 -12.71 16.15 5.52
N ASP A 8 -12.85 17.07 6.47
CA ASP A 8 -14.01 17.95 6.54
C ASP A 8 -13.73 19.41 6.16
N ARG A 9 -12.53 19.71 5.65
CA ARG A 9 -12.11 21.09 5.36
C ARG A 9 -11.99 21.42 3.88
N TRP A 10 -12.84 20.87 3.07
CA TRP A 10 -12.87 21.10 1.61
C TRP A 10 -12.97 22.57 1.17
N LYS A 11 -13.43 23.44 2.06
CA LYS A 11 -13.62 24.88 1.77
C LYS A 11 -12.56 25.78 2.41
N LEU A 12 -11.58 25.22 3.09
CA LEU A 12 -10.55 25.98 3.79
C LEU A 12 -9.20 25.85 3.09
N TYR A 13 -9.15 26.16 1.80
CA TYR A 13 -7.89 26.32 1.10
C TYR A 13 -7.35 27.71 1.41
N ASN A 14 -6.32 27.75 2.24
CA ASN A 14 -5.43 28.89 2.29
C ASN A 14 -4.18 28.51 1.49
N THR A 15 -4.03 29.08 0.30
CA THR A 15 -2.86 28.90 -0.56
C THR A 15 -1.81 29.99 -0.33
N GLU A 16 -2.06 30.89 0.59
CA GLU A 16 -1.11 31.95 0.97
C GLU A 16 0.01 31.33 1.81
N ILE A 17 1.24 31.48 1.33
CA ILE A 17 2.45 30.96 1.98
C ILE A 17 3.38 32.12 2.23
N ASN A 18 3.83 32.27 3.48
CA ASN A 18 4.87 33.22 3.83
C ASN A 18 6.26 32.64 3.51
N LYS A 19 7.25 33.52 3.41
CA LYS A 19 8.65 33.13 3.20
C LYS A 19 9.11 32.17 4.33
N GLY A 20 9.54 30.97 3.96
CA GLY A 20 10.00 29.94 4.87
C GLY A 20 8.93 28.95 5.34
N GLU A 21 7.66 29.12 4.93
CA GLU A 21 6.60 28.13 5.14
C GLU A 21 6.52 27.13 4.00
N SER A 22 5.87 26.00 4.25
CA SER A 22 5.57 24.98 3.24
C SER A 22 4.15 24.48 3.37
N ILE A 23 3.53 24.13 2.24
CA ILE A 23 2.22 23.50 2.20
C ILE A 23 2.37 22.02 1.82
N ARG A 24 1.72 21.14 2.57
CA ARG A 24 1.57 19.73 2.21
C ARG A 24 0.18 19.50 1.67
N VAL A 25 0.09 19.06 0.44
CA VAL A 25 -1.18 18.79 -0.26
C VAL A 25 -1.38 17.29 -0.39
N PHE A 26 -2.56 16.81 0.02
CA PHE A 26 -2.95 15.40 -0.06
C PHE A 26 -4.21 15.27 -0.94
N PRO A 27 -4.08 15.34 -2.26
CA PRO A 27 -5.22 15.49 -3.17
C PRO A 27 -6.16 14.29 -3.19
N ILE A 28 -5.66 13.09 -2.87
CA ILE A 28 -6.44 11.85 -2.86
C ILE A 28 -6.72 11.31 -1.44
N SER A 29 -6.62 12.17 -0.41
CA SER A 29 -6.74 11.74 0.99
C SER A 29 -8.10 11.14 1.36
N ASN A 30 -9.13 11.45 0.61
CA ASN A 30 -10.50 10.95 0.76
C ASN A 30 -10.91 9.89 -0.26
N TRP A 31 -10.00 9.49 -1.14
CA TRP A 31 -10.26 8.44 -2.09
C TRP A 31 -10.10 7.07 -1.45
N THR A 32 -10.99 6.15 -1.84
CA THR A 32 -10.85 4.74 -1.52
C THR A 32 -9.91 4.07 -2.53
N GLU A 33 -9.44 2.86 -2.19
CA GLU A 33 -8.66 2.03 -3.12
C GLU A 33 -9.40 1.82 -4.45
N LYS A 34 -10.69 1.54 -4.35
CA LYS A 34 -11.57 1.41 -5.51
C LYS A 34 -11.56 2.65 -6.40
N ASP A 35 -11.69 3.83 -5.79
CA ASP A 35 -11.71 5.09 -6.55
C ASP A 35 -10.39 5.28 -7.32
N ILE A 36 -9.27 4.92 -6.69
CA ILE A 36 -7.95 4.98 -7.32
C ILE A 36 -7.88 4.04 -8.52
N TRP A 37 -8.28 2.78 -8.38
CA TRP A 37 -8.25 1.82 -9.47
C TRP A 37 -9.19 2.18 -10.62
N GLN A 38 -10.39 2.67 -10.31
CA GLN A 38 -11.33 3.17 -11.32
C GLN A 38 -10.78 4.38 -12.06
N TYR A 39 -10.12 5.29 -11.35
CA TYR A 39 -9.49 6.46 -11.95
C TYR A 39 -8.34 6.06 -12.89
N ILE A 40 -7.45 5.17 -12.43
CA ILE A 40 -6.35 4.61 -13.25
C ILE A 40 -6.89 4.02 -14.55
N LYS A 41 -7.97 3.22 -14.47
CA LYS A 41 -8.61 2.63 -15.64
C LYS A 41 -9.21 3.68 -16.56
N ARG A 42 -9.96 4.65 -16.03
CA ARG A 42 -10.63 5.70 -16.82
C ARG A 42 -9.64 6.58 -17.57
N GLU A 43 -8.56 6.98 -16.91
CA GLU A 43 -7.54 7.87 -17.48
C GLU A 43 -6.43 7.11 -18.20
N ASN A 44 -6.51 5.76 -18.26
CA ASN A 44 -5.50 4.89 -18.87
C ASN A 44 -4.08 5.18 -18.37
N ILE A 45 -3.93 5.31 -17.05
CA ILE A 45 -2.66 5.64 -16.42
C ILE A 45 -1.76 4.41 -16.40
N PRO A 46 -0.51 4.49 -16.91
CA PRO A 46 0.43 3.39 -16.83
C PRO A 46 0.84 3.13 -15.37
N ILE A 47 0.79 1.87 -14.96
CA ILE A 47 1.16 1.46 -13.60
C ILE A 47 2.29 0.44 -13.61
N VAL A 48 2.94 0.31 -12.46
CA VAL A 48 4.06 -0.63 -12.28
C VAL A 48 3.56 -2.07 -12.39
N PRO A 49 4.28 -2.96 -13.12
CA PRO A 49 3.89 -4.37 -13.30
C PRO A 49 3.74 -5.18 -12.02
N LEU A 50 4.31 -4.72 -10.90
CA LEU A 50 4.19 -5.37 -9.59
C LEU A 50 2.76 -5.38 -9.03
N TYR A 51 1.90 -4.50 -9.51
CA TYR A 51 0.48 -4.49 -9.14
C TYR A 51 -0.31 -5.62 -9.78
N PHE A 52 0.18 -6.19 -10.88
CA PHE A 52 -0.44 -7.34 -11.54
C PHE A 52 0.10 -8.65 -11.00
N ALA A 53 -0.74 -9.67 -10.95
CA ALA A 53 -0.33 -11.00 -10.56
C ALA A 53 0.66 -11.59 -11.55
N ALA A 54 1.72 -12.15 -11.03
CA ALA A 54 2.71 -12.89 -11.80
C ALA A 54 3.34 -13.97 -10.91
N GLU A 55 3.89 -14.99 -11.54
CA GLU A 55 4.65 -16.02 -10.84
C GLU A 55 5.98 -15.45 -10.35
N ARG A 56 6.13 -15.38 -9.02
CA ARG A 56 7.33 -14.81 -8.38
C ARG A 56 7.88 -15.75 -7.31
N PRO A 57 9.19 -15.77 -7.11
CA PRO A 57 9.77 -16.46 -5.97
C PRO A 57 9.44 -15.70 -4.68
N VAL A 58 8.90 -16.40 -3.69
CA VAL A 58 8.47 -15.82 -2.41
C VAL A 58 8.89 -16.70 -1.24
N VAL A 59 9.01 -16.07 -0.08
CA VAL A 59 9.16 -16.73 1.22
C VAL A 59 8.08 -16.21 2.17
N TYR A 60 7.76 -17.02 3.17
CA TYR A 60 6.78 -16.65 4.19
C TYR A 60 7.49 -16.23 5.47
N ARG A 61 7.23 -15.03 5.95
CA ARG A 61 7.75 -14.52 7.23
C ARG A 61 6.62 -13.88 8.02
N ASP A 62 6.39 -14.34 9.23
CA ASP A 62 5.38 -13.81 10.14
C ASP A 62 3.98 -13.65 9.49
N GLY A 63 3.61 -14.64 8.66
CA GLY A 63 2.34 -14.64 7.93
C GLY A 63 2.28 -13.65 6.76
N ASN A 64 3.41 -13.09 6.34
CA ASN A 64 3.52 -12.23 5.17
C ASN A 64 4.23 -12.95 4.03
N ILE A 65 3.80 -12.65 2.81
CA ILE A 65 4.44 -13.12 1.59
C ILE A 65 5.49 -12.09 1.19
N ILE A 66 6.75 -12.46 1.25
CA ILE A 66 7.87 -11.58 0.89
C ILE A 66 8.48 -12.09 -0.42
N MET A 67 8.54 -11.22 -1.43
CA MET A 67 9.18 -11.57 -2.70
C MET A 67 10.69 -11.66 -2.52
N VAL A 68 11.29 -12.68 -3.09
CA VAL A 68 12.74 -12.82 -3.21
C VAL A 68 13.14 -12.22 -4.56
N ASP A 69 13.66 -10.99 -4.52
CA ASP A 69 14.00 -10.23 -5.73
C ASP A 69 15.35 -10.69 -6.33
N ASP A 70 16.35 -10.73 -5.47
CA ASP A 70 17.69 -11.13 -5.86
C ASP A 70 18.48 -11.76 -4.69
N ASP A 71 19.76 -12.07 -4.93
CA ASP A 71 20.68 -12.68 -3.98
C ASP A 71 21.12 -11.78 -2.81
N ARG A 72 20.83 -10.48 -2.87
CA ARG A 72 21.07 -9.55 -1.76
C ARG A 72 20.14 -9.80 -0.58
N MET A 73 19.00 -10.44 -0.82
CA MET A 73 18.09 -10.81 0.24
C MET A 73 18.64 -11.99 1.03
N ARG A 74 18.93 -11.75 2.32
CA ARG A 74 19.35 -12.82 3.23
C ARG A 74 18.13 -13.69 3.59
N LEU A 75 18.20 -14.95 3.20
CA LEU A 75 17.25 -15.97 3.61
C LEU A 75 17.58 -16.46 5.02
N ASN A 76 16.57 -16.76 5.82
CA ASN A 76 16.78 -17.40 7.12
C ASN A 76 17.18 -18.87 6.93
N PRO A 77 17.87 -19.48 7.92
CA PRO A 77 18.20 -20.89 7.86
C PRO A 77 16.95 -21.74 7.66
N GLY A 78 16.95 -22.53 6.57
CA GLY A 78 15.83 -23.39 6.22
C GLY A 78 14.75 -22.78 5.34
N GLU A 79 14.77 -21.47 5.10
CA GLU A 79 13.88 -20.84 4.11
C GLU A 79 14.23 -21.29 2.69
N LYS A 80 13.22 -21.71 1.95
CA LYS A 80 13.32 -22.03 0.52
C LYS A 80 12.33 -21.17 -0.23
N PRO A 81 12.76 -20.42 -1.25
CA PRO A 81 11.85 -19.67 -2.11
C PRO A 81 10.90 -20.62 -2.85
N GLU A 82 9.62 -20.34 -2.77
CA GLU A 82 8.57 -21.03 -3.54
C GLU A 82 8.04 -20.11 -4.64
N ARG A 83 7.72 -20.67 -5.80
CA ARG A 83 7.07 -19.90 -6.86
C ARG A 83 5.57 -19.86 -6.64
N LYS A 84 5.03 -18.64 -6.56
CA LYS A 84 3.60 -18.39 -6.35
C LYS A 84 3.11 -17.26 -7.25
N MET A 85 1.83 -17.35 -7.62
CA MET A 85 1.13 -16.24 -8.26
C MET A 85 0.81 -15.18 -7.23
N VAL A 86 1.53 -14.07 -7.28
CA VAL A 86 1.40 -12.98 -6.32
C VAL A 86 1.39 -11.63 -6.99
N ARG A 87 0.66 -10.69 -6.41
CA ARG A 87 0.71 -9.27 -6.72
C ARG A 87 0.92 -8.44 -5.46
N PHE A 88 1.23 -7.18 -5.65
CA PHE A 88 1.31 -6.22 -4.54
C PHE A 88 0.10 -5.30 -4.57
N ARG A 89 -0.56 -5.12 -3.44
CA ARG A 89 -1.64 -4.13 -3.30
C ARG A 89 -1.11 -2.75 -3.02
N THR A 90 -0.01 -2.68 -2.25
CA THR A 90 0.72 -1.45 -1.99
C THR A 90 2.21 -1.69 -2.16
N LEU A 91 2.88 -0.73 -2.75
CA LEU A 91 4.34 -0.74 -2.87
C LEU A 91 4.95 0.21 -1.85
N GLY A 92 5.93 -0.28 -1.13
CA GLY A 92 6.72 0.45 -0.16
C GLY A 92 8.19 0.11 -0.29
N CYS A 93 8.92 0.22 0.81
CA CYS A 93 10.32 -0.20 0.84
C CYS A 93 10.41 -1.73 0.81
N TYR A 94 11.23 -2.25 -0.10
CA TYR A 94 11.62 -3.65 -0.09
C TYR A 94 12.58 -3.92 1.10
N PRO A 95 12.43 -4.99 1.87
CA PRO A 95 11.48 -6.10 1.80
C PRO A 95 10.23 -5.95 2.68
N LEU A 96 9.85 -4.73 3.03
CA LEU A 96 8.72 -4.45 3.93
C LEU A 96 7.35 -4.46 3.24
N SER A 97 7.33 -4.63 1.91
CA SER A 97 6.10 -4.77 1.14
C SER A 97 5.71 -6.24 1.05
N GLY A 98 4.63 -6.61 1.72
CA GLY A 98 4.03 -7.94 1.60
C GLY A 98 3.25 -8.08 0.31
N GLY A 99 3.38 -9.24 -0.36
CA GLY A 99 2.54 -9.65 -1.47
C GLY A 99 1.25 -10.30 -0.99
N VAL A 100 0.30 -10.42 -1.90
CA VAL A 100 -0.92 -11.22 -1.72
C VAL A 100 -1.03 -12.25 -2.84
N GLU A 101 -1.49 -13.46 -2.53
CA GLU A 101 -1.80 -14.44 -3.56
C GLU A 101 -2.99 -13.93 -4.39
N SER A 102 -2.83 -13.90 -5.68
CA SER A 102 -3.84 -13.39 -6.59
C SER A 102 -3.59 -13.91 -8.02
N THR A 103 -4.64 -14.00 -8.79
CA THR A 103 -4.59 -14.31 -10.21
C THR A 103 -4.93 -13.12 -11.11
N ALA A 104 -5.15 -11.94 -10.50
CA ALA A 104 -5.55 -10.73 -11.22
C ALA A 104 -4.39 -10.18 -12.07
N THR A 105 -4.48 -10.39 -13.37
CA THR A 105 -3.47 -9.97 -14.36
C THR A 105 -3.89 -8.73 -15.13
N THR A 106 -5.14 -8.28 -14.98
CA THR A 106 -5.71 -7.11 -15.64
C THR A 106 -6.27 -6.12 -14.63
N LEU A 107 -6.44 -4.85 -15.04
CA LEU A 107 -7.05 -3.82 -14.19
C LEU A 107 -8.48 -4.17 -13.77
N ASP A 108 -9.24 -4.81 -14.64
CA ASP A 108 -10.62 -5.20 -14.35
C ASP A 108 -10.67 -6.25 -13.24
N GLU A 109 -9.82 -7.25 -13.32
CA GLU A 109 -9.71 -8.28 -12.29
C GLU A 109 -9.24 -7.70 -10.95
N ILE A 110 -8.31 -6.72 -10.96
CA ILE A 110 -7.89 -6.02 -9.75
C ILE A 110 -9.06 -5.25 -9.13
N ILE A 111 -9.87 -4.58 -9.95
CA ILE A 111 -11.04 -3.83 -9.48
C ILE A 111 -12.06 -4.79 -8.85
N GLU A 112 -12.36 -5.92 -9.50
CA GLU A 112 -13.28 -6.94 -8.98
C GLU A 112 -12.77 -7.55 -7.67
N GLU A 113 -11.49 -7.87 -7.59
CA GLU A 113 -10.85 -8.37 -6.38
C GLU A 113 -10.92 -7.33 -5.24
N THR A 114 -10.68 -6.06 -5.56
CA THR A 114 -10.78 -4.97 -4.58
C THR A 114 -12.21 -4.78 -4.07
N LEU A 115 -13.21 -4.97 -4.92
CA LEU A 115 -14.62 -4.90 -4.54
C LEU A 115 -15.07 -6.06 -3.65
N SER A 116 -14.55 -7.25 -3.88
CA SER A 116 -14.87 -8.46 -3.11
C SER A 116 -14.06 -8.55 -1.81
N SER A 117 -12.97 -7.82 -1.70
CA SER A 117 -12.09 -7.83 -0.54
C SER A 117 -12.69 -6.99 0.60
N VAL A 118 -12.87 -7.63 1.75
CA VAL A 118 -13.27 -6.96 3.01
C VAL A 118 -12.05 -6.37 3.73
N GLU A 119 -10.85 -6.85 3.38
CA GLU A 119 -9.61 -6.45 4.03
C GLU A 119 -9.00 -5.21 3.40
N SER A 120 -8.53 -4.30 4.25
CA SER A 120 -7.80 -3.10 3.82
C SER A 120 -6.48 -3.46 3.14
N GLU A 121 -6.06 -2.65 2.16
CA GLU A 121 -4.73 -2.72 1.53
C GLU A 121 -3.58 -2.85 2.52
N ARG A 122 -3.73 -2.26 3.70
CA ARG A 122 -2.68 -2.15 4.70
C ARG A 122 -2.41 -3.44 5.45
N THR A 123 -3.32 -4.41 5.39
CA THR A 123 -3.11 -5.71 6.04
C THR A 123 -1.89 -6.45 5.51
N SER A 124 -1.47 -6.17 4.28
CA SER A 124 -0.27 -6.77 3.66
C SER A 124 1.05 -6.05 4.03
N ARG A 125 0.99 -4.94 4.78
CA ARG A 125 2.21 -4.25 5.23
C ARG A 125 2.76 -4.92 6.47
N VAL A 126 3.99 -5.41 6.37
CA VAL A 126 4.71 -6.05 7.48
C VAL A 126 4.79 -5.12 8.69
N ILE A 127 5.07 -3.83 8.45
CA ILE A 127 5.25 -2.83 9.50
C ILE A 127 3.97 -2.49 10.27
N ASP A 128 2.80 -2.72 9.69
CA ASP A 128 1.51 -2.42 10.34
C ASP A 128 1.01 -3.58 11.22
N LYS A 129 1.61 -4.77 11.09
CA LYS A 129 1.30 -5.95 11.90
C LYS A 129 2.02 -5.98 13.26
N ASP A 130 3.07 -5.18 13.42
CA ASP A 130 3.69 -4.97 14.71
C ASP A 130 2.71 -4.24 15.63
N GLY A 131 2.01 -4.98 16.46
CA GLY A 131 1.04 -4.48 17.45
C GLY A 131 1.62 -3.58 18.54
N GLY A 132 2.83 -3.05 18.31
CA GLY A 132 3.53 -2.14 19.19
C GLY A 132 2.97 -0.71 19.17
N ALA A 133 3.38 0.09 20.15
CA ALA A 133 3.02 1.51 20.27
C ALA A 133 3.43 2.37 19.05
N ALA A 134 4.17 1.80 18.12
CA ALA A 134 4.69 2.43 16.90
C ALA A 134 3.82 2.20 15.66
N SER A 135 2.73 1.41 15.74
CA SER A 135 1.85 1.15 14.61
C SER A 135 1.34 2.46 14.00
N MET A 136 1.52 2.62 12.69
CA MET A 136 1.04 3.80 11.94
C MET A 136 -0.47 3.97 12.03
N GLU A 137 -1.22 2.87 12.16
CA GLU A 137 -2.68 2.87 12.32
C GLU A 137 -3.07 3.48 13.67
N LYS A 138 -2.36 3.11 14.74
CA LYS A 138 -2.55 3.68 16.06
C LYS A 138 -2.19 5.17 16.10
N ARG A 139 -1.06 5.54 15.47
CA ARG A 139 -0.65 6.95 15.34
C ARG A 139 -1.68 7.78 14.57
N LYS A 140 -2.30 7.22 13.52
CA LYS A 140 -3.38 7.90 12.79
C LYS A 140 -4.63 8.12 13.64
N ARG A 141 -5.02 7.12 14.44
CA ARG A 141 -6.15 7.26 15.38
C ARG A 141 -5.86 8.28 16.46
N GLU A 142 -4.64 8.34 16.94
CA GLU A 142 -4.18 9.30 17.94
C GLU A 142 -3.91 10.70 17.38
N GLY A 143 -4.00 10.88 16.05
CA GLY A 143 -3.85 12.17 15.39
C GLY A 143 -2.41 12.66 15.28
N TYR A 144 -1.45 11.76 15.32
CA TYR A 144 -0.04 12.07 15.10
C TYR A 144 0.29 12.05 13.60
N PHE A 145 0.23 13.24 13.00
CA PHE A 145 0.91 13.58 11.75
C PHE A 145 1.45 15.01 11.84
#